data_d4b57f9b1cb86378c5f021b6eb1a00b2
#
_entry.id   d4b57f9b1cb86378c5f021b6eb1a00b2
#
_cell.length_a   1.000
_cell.length_b   1.000
_cell.length_c   1.000
_cell.angle_alpha   90.00
_cell.angle_beta   90.00
_cell.angle_gamma   90.00
#
_symmetry.space_group_name_H-M   'P 1'
#
loop_
_entity.id
_entity.type
_entity.pdbx_description
1 polymer ?
#
loop_
_entity_poly.entity_id
_entity_poly.type
_entity_poly.pdbx_seq_one_letter_code
_entity_poly.pdbx_strand_id
1 'polypeptide(L)'
;MCVRAEAAVRPGTSRLTRPTLGRNCSRRCPRTCEVSDHSARSGLAPARPRGTNRYHRLVFSEQTTDHWFAVTEEPLSVGAVYDWAVRSDCGAVVVFSGTVRDHAEEAGELRTGVTHLEYEAYDEEVVPRFRAIADETRARWAGLGRIALIHRVGRLALGESSVLVVVSAPHRPEAFAAARFAIDALKAAAPIWKREEWAGGSAWGTGATEVVEPSHVRSSDEAGV
;
A
#
# COMPACT_ATOMS: atom_id res chain seq x y z
N MET A 1 -0.61 -25.31 55.32
CA MET A 1 -1.86 -24.76 55.90
C MET A 1 -2.53 -23.95 54.83
N CYS A 2 -3.56 -24.57 54.30
CA CYS A 2 -4.93 -24.07 54.13
C CYS A 2 -5.07 -22.77 53.31
N VAL A 3 -5.95 -22.62 52.33
CA VAL A 3 -7.23 -23.27 51.95
C VAL A 3 -7.50 -22.98 50.46
N ARG A 4 -8.09 -23.96 49.78
CA ARG A 4 -8.75 -23.86 48.46
C ARG A 4 -10.02 -23.01 48.57
N ALA A 5 -10.35 -22.33 47.47
CA ALA A 5 -11.73 -22.00 47.15
C ALA A 5 -11.99 -22.19 45.65
N GLU A 6 -12.69 -23.25 45.31
CA GLU A 6 -13.36 -23.48 44.03
C GLU A 6 -14.64 -22.67 44.02
N ALA A 7 -14.90 -21.99 42.89
CA ALA A 7 -16.22 -21.46 42.57
C ALA A 7 -16.64 -21.99 41.21
N ALA A 8 -17.58 -22.91 41.22
CA ALA A 8 -18.27 -23.48 40.07
C ALA A 8 -19.24 -22.43 39.47
N VAL A 9 -19.13 -22.17 38.16
CA VAL A 9 -20.15 -21.42 37.41
C VAL A 9 -20.90 -22.37 36.47
N ARG A 10 -22.22 -22.41 36.67
CA ARG A 10 -23.18 -23.22 35.92
C ARG A 10 -23.43 -22.65 34.52
N PRO A 11 -23.73 -23.47 33.50
CA PRO A 11 -24.10 -23.02 32.17
C PRO A 11 -25.56 -22.57 32.09
N GLY A 12 -25.78 -21.33 31.69
CA GLY A 12 -27.08 -20.78 31.35
C GLY A 12 -27.37 -20.95 29.87
N THR A 13 -28.33 -21.79 29.52
CA THR A 13 -28.92 -21.93 28.19
C THR A 13 -29.88 -20.79 27.93
N SER A 14 -29.59 -19.90 27.00
CA SER A 14 -30.56 -18.98 26.40
C SER A 14 -30.83 -19.35 24.95
N ARG A 15 -32.04 -19.84 24.69
CA ARG A 15 -32.62 -20.05 23.35
C ARG A 15 -32.84 -18.68 22.68
N LEU A 16 -32.22 -18.46 21.55
CA LEU A 16 -32.59 -17.40 20.63
C LEU A 16 -33.60 -17.92 19.65
N THR A 17 -34.81 -17.40 19.74
CA THR A 17 -35.94 -17.60 18.80
C THR A 17 -35.69 -16.83 17.50
N ARG A 18 -35.81 -17.51 16.37
CA ARG A 18 -35.82 -16.96 15.00
C ARG A 18 -37.10 -16.15 14.76
N PRO A 19 -37.02 -14.96 14.15
CA PRO A 19 -38.21 -14.35 13.57
C PRO A 19 -38.50 -14.94 12.17
N THR A 20 -39.75 -15.30 12.01
CA THR A 20 -40.38 -15.83 10.78
C THR A 20 -40.52 -14.73 9.73
N LEU A 21 -40.15 -15.08 8.48
CA LEU A 21 -40.44 -14.28 7.27
C LEU A 21 -41.93 -14.20 7.00
N GLY A 22 -42.48 -13.00 7.09
CA GLY A 22 -43.79 -12.68 6.55
C GLY A 22 -43.73 -12.38 5.04
N ARG A 23 -44.42 -13.18 4.25
CA ARG A 23 -44.73 -12.94 2.82
C ARG A 23 -45.85 -11.92 2.69
N ASN A 24 -45.82 -11.23 1.57
CA ASN A 24 -46.90 -10.57 0.83
C ASN A 24 -46.83 -9.03 0.81
N CYS A 25 -46.47 -8.51 -0.34
CA CYS A 25 -47.23 -7.42 -0.93
C CYS A 25 -47.08 -7.43 -2.47
N SER A 26 -48.05 -8.03 -3.09
CA SER A 26 -48.37 -7.87 -4.53
C SER A 26 -49.17 -6.58 -4.68
N ARG A 27 -48.65 -5.57 -5.34
CA ARG A 27 -49.46 -4.52 -5.96
C ARG A 27 -48.92 -4.17 -7.34
N ARG A 28 -49.69 -4.53 -8.32
CA ARG A 28 -49.66 -4.06 -9.72
C ARG A 28 -49.79 -2.55 -9.76
N CYS A 29 -49.00 -1.91 -10.59
CA CYS A 29 -49.28 -0.58 -11.08
C CYS A 29 -49.20 -0.58 -12.60
N PRO A 30 -50.33 -0.36 -13.30
CA PRO A 30 -50.31 -0.14 -14.74
C PRO A 30 -50.35 1.38 -14.98
N ARG A 31 -49.44 1.90 -15.78
CA ARG A 31 -49.72 3.07 -16.62
C ARG A 31 -48.62 3.24 -17.66
N THR A 32 -49.07 3.02 -18.86
CA THR A 32 -48.54 3.49 -20.14
C THR A 32 -48.22 4.97 -20.09
N CYS A 33 -47.03 5.34 -20.52
CA CYS A 33 -46.73 6.71 -20.97
C CYS A 33 -46.22 6.64 -22.39
N GLU A 34 -46.93 7.35 -23.22
CA GLU A 34 -46.77 7.49 -24.66
C GLU A 34 -45.43 8.16 -24.99
N VAL A 35 -44.86 7.67 -26.08
CA VAL A 35 -43.71 8.24 -26.76
C VAL A 35 -44.20 9.45 -27.57
N SER A 36 -43.79 10.63 -27.22
CA SER A 36 -43.92 11.80 -28.10
C SER A 36 -42.56 12.06 -28.77
N ASP A 37 -42.58 11.79 -30.05
CA ASP A 37 -41.55 12.13 -30.99
C ASP A 37 -41.48 13.64 -31.20
N HIS A 38 -40.34 14.28 -30.92
CA HIS A 38 -40.05 15.65 -31.31
C HIS A 38 -38.61 15.78 -31.84
N SER A 39 -38.55 15.70 -33.17
CA SER A 39 -37.68 16.43 -34.09
C SER A 39 -36.31 16.91 -33.66
N ALA A 40 -35.34 16.40 -34.36
CA ALA A 40 -34.13 17.01 -34.89
C ALA A 40 -33.76 18.42 -34.36
N ARG A 41 -32.72 18.49 -33.53
CA ARG A 41 -31.79 19.61 -33.53
C ARG A 41 -30.36 19.08 -33.63
N SER A 42 -29.71 19.46 -34.73
CA SER A 42 -28.29 19.40 -34.94
C SER A 42 -27.55 20.08 -33.77
N GLY A 43 -27.08 19.32 -32.82
CA GLY A 43 -26.22 19.78 -31.73
C GLY A 43 -24.81 19.24 -31.95
N LEU A 44 -23.85 20.14 -32.19
CA LEU A 44 -22.44 19.79 -32.16
C LEU A 44 -22.15 18.91 -30.95
N ALA A 45 -21.58 17.73 -31.19
CA ALA A 45 -21.03 16.90 -30.17
C ALA A 45 -19.99 17.71 -29.39
N PRO A 46 -20.00 17.68 -28.02
CA PRO A 46 -18.96 18.32 -27.27
C PRO A 46 -17.63 17.71 -27.67
N ALA A 47 -16.69 18.57 -28.07
CA ALA A 47 -15.33 18.17 -28.39
C ALA A 47 -14.80 17.34 -27.21
N ARG A 48 -14.45 16.09 -27.47
CA ARG A 48 -13.73 15.25 -26.50
C ARG A 48 -12.51 16.04 -26.04
N PRO A 49 -12.30 16.21 -24.73
CA PRO A 49 -11.06 16.78 -24.27
C PRO A 49 -9.95 15.91 -24.86
N ARG A 50 -9.02 16.55 -25.55
CA ARG A 50 -7.79 15.90 -26.01
C ARG A 50 -7.03 15.55 -24.72
N GLY A 51 -7.37 14.40 -24.15
CA GLY A 51 -6.61 13.77 -23.12
C GLY A 51 -5.21 13.57 -23.69
N THR A 52 -4.25 14.27 -23.13
CA THR A 52 -2.86 13.88 -23.26
C THR A 52 -2.79 12.48 -22.68
N ASN A 53 -2.83 11.50 -23.59
CA ASN A 53 -2.60 10.10 -23.26
C ASN A 53 -1.11 10.00 -22.90
N ARG A 54 -0.79 10.46 -21.69
CA ARG A 54 0.47 10.15 -21.05
C ARG A 54 0.34 8.68 -20.71
N TYR A 55 0.87 7.80 -21.54
CA TYR A 55 1.01 6.39 -21.25
C TYR A 55 1.80 6.31 -19.93
N HIS A 56 1.10 6.12 -18.82
CA HIS A 56 1.74 5.77 -17.58
C HIS A 56 2.53 4.49 -17.85
N ARG A 57 3.81 4.54 -17.58
CA ARG A 57 4.71 3.44 -17.90
C ARG A 57 4.85 2.55 -16.70
N LEU A 58 4.48 1.29 -16.84
CA LEU A 58 4.97 0.26 -15.96
C LEU A 58 6.44 0.06 -16.31
N VAL A 59 7.31 0.48 -15.42
CA VAL A 59 8.77 0.37 -15.65
C VAL A 59 9.17 -1.08 -15.47
N PHE A 60 8.67 -1.73 -14.40
CA PHE A 60 8.89 -3.15 -14.11
C PHE A 60 7.78 -3.69 -13.21
N SER A 61 7.41 -4.98 -13.39
CA SER A 61 6.59 -5.72 -12.43
C SER A 61 6.92 -7.20 -12.50
N GLU A 62 7.21 -7.78 -11.34
CA GLU A 62 7.34 -9.22 -11.15
C GLU A 62 6.42 -9.65 -10.01
N GLN A 63 5.45 -10.49 -10.31
CA GLN A 63 4.52 -11.02 -9.33
C GLN A 63 4.53 -12.53 -9.39
N THR A 64 4.79 -13.17 -8.24
CA THR A 64 4.75 -14.62 -8.05
C THR A 64 3.72 -14.98 -6.99
N THR A 65 3.72 -16.22 -6.51
CA THR A 65 2.91 -16.66 -5.37
C THR A 65 3.35 -16.00 -4.06
N ASP A 66 4.62 -15.63 -3.92
CA ASP A 66 5.25 -15.27 -2.65
C ASP A 66 5.78 -13.83 -2.61
N HIS A 67 6.00 -13.21 -3.75
CA HIS A 67 6.43 -11.82 -3.81
C HIS A 67 5.78 -11.04 -4.95
N TRP A 68 5.66 -9.73 -4.76
CA TRP A 68 5.26 -8.75 -5.78
C TRP A 68 6.20 -7.55 -5.73
N PHE A 69 7.08 -7.45 -6.72
CA PHE A 69 7.98 -6.31 -6.89
C PHE A 69 7.55 -5.50 -8.09
N ALA A 70 7.47 -4.18 -7.93
CA ALA A 70 7.15 -3.31 -9.05
C ALA A 70 7.74 -1.91 -8.90
N VAL A 71 8.12 -1.34 -10.04
CA VAL A 71 8.38 0.10 -10.21
C VAL A 71 7.43 0.61 -11.29
N THR A 72 6.69 1.67 -11.00
CA THR A 72 5.60 2.13 -11.86
C THR A 72 5.40 3.64 -11.78
N GLU A 73 4.94 4.25 -12.86
CA GLU A 73 4.41 5.62 -12.86
C GLU A 73 2.92 5.67 -12.47
N GLU A 74 2.25 4.51 -12.44
CA GLU A 74 0.84 4.40 -12.10
C GLU A 74 0.58 4.65 -10.61
N PRO A 75 -0.58 5.22 -10.26
CA PRO A 75 -1.02 5.30 -8.87
C PRO A 75 -1.05 3.92 -8.19
N LEU A 76 -0.53 3.85 -6.97
CA LEU A 76 -0.44 2.59 -6.24
C LEU A 76 -1.80 2.19 -5.67
N SER A 77 -2.27 0.99 -6.00
CA SER A 77 -3.52 0.43 -5.49
C SER A 77 -3.28 -0.34 -4.19
N VAL A 78 -3.41 0.34 -3.04
CA VAL A 78 -3.24 -0.28 -1.71
C VAL A 78 -4.15 -1.49 -1.52
N GLY A 79 -5.43 -1.37 -1.94
CA GLY A 79 -6.39 -2.47 -1.83
C GLY A 79 -5.99 -3.71 -2.60
N ALA A 80 -5.55 -3.56 -3.86
CA ALA A 80 -5.13 -4.68 -4.69
C ALA A 80 -3.91 -5.42 -4.11
N VAL A 81 -2.95 -4.67 -3.56
CA VAL A 81 -1.75 -5.27 -2.95
C VAL A 81 -2.11 -5.95 -1.63
N TYR A 82 -3.00 -5.35 -0.83
CA TYR A 82 -3.51 -5.98 0.39
C TYR A 82 -4.25 -7.29 0.08
N ASP A 83 -5.19 -7.27 -0.87
CA ASP A 83 -5.98 -8.46 -1.24
C ASP A 83 -5.07 -9.60 -1.74
N TRP A 84 -4.05 -9.25 -2.52
CA TRP A 84 -3.04 -10.22 -2.95
C TRP A 84 -2.24 -10.76 -1.77
N ALA A 85 -1.88 -9.95 -0.76
CA ALA A 85 -1.06 -10.37 0.37
C ALA A 85 -1.78 -11.29 1.35
N VAL A 86 -3.12 -11.29 1.37
CA VAL A 86 -3.94 -12.14 2.24
C VAL A 86 -3.73 -13.62 1.89
N ARG A 87 -3.47 -14.44 2.93
CA ARG A 87 -3.31 -15.90 2.84
C ARG A 87 -4.06 -16.59 3.97
N SER A 88 -4.52 -17.81 3.72
CA SER A 88 -5.25 -18.59 4.72
C SER A 88 -4.39 -19.06 5.91
N ASP A 89 -3.08 -19.11 5.73
CA ASP A 89 -2.08 -19.51 6.73
C ASP A 89 -1.44 -18.30 7.46
N CYS A 90 -1.85 -17.07 7.12
CA CYS A 90 -1.34 -15.84 7.70
C CYS A 90 -2.46 -15.09 8.41
N GLY A 91 -2.32 -14.91 9.72
CA GLY A 91 -3.27 -14.16 10.54
C GLY A 91 -3.03 -12.67 10.62
N ALA A 92 -1.95 -12.17 10.00
CA ALA A 92 -1.58 -10.76 9.99
C ALA A 92 -1.10 -10.31 8.61
N VAL A 93 -1.55 -9.12 8.19
CA VAL A 93 -1.02 -8.39 7.03
C VAL A 93 -0.71 -6.98 7.48
N VAL A 94 0.54 -6.56 7.34
CA VAL A 94 0.96 -5.18 7.59
C VAL A 94 1.15 -4.48 6.26
N VAL A 95 0.55 -3.30 6.12
CA VAL A 95 0.70 -2.42 4.97
C VAL A 95 1.36 -1.14 5.44
N PHE A 96 2.53 -0.84 4.90
CA PHE A 96 3.15 0.46 4.99
C PHE A 96 2.95 1.19 3.66
N SER A 97 2.41 2.41 3.72
CA SER A 97 2.30 3.31 2.58
C SER A 97 3.04 4.60 2.90
N GLY A 98 4.10 4.89 2.16
CA GLY A 98 4.78 6.19 2.22
C GLY A 98 4.08 7.19 1.32
N THR A 99 3.65 8.33 1.87
CA THR A 99 2.93 9.37 1.13
C THR A 99 3.74 10.65 1.02
N VAL A 100 3.45 11.44 -0.01
CA VAL A 100 4.06 12.76 -0.21
C VAL A 100 3.44 13.75 0.78
N ARG A 101 4.27 14.40 1.57
CA ARG A 101 3.87 15.42 2.57
C ARG A 101 4.35 16.83 2.13
N ASP A 102 3.74 17.86 2.69
CA ASP A 102 3.97 19.27 2.36
C ASP A 102 5.26 19.87 2.96
N HIS A 103 6.01 19.05 3.69
CA HIS A 103 7.26 19.44 4.33
C HIS A 103 8.29 18.31 4.25
N ALA A 104 9.55 18.68 4.33
CA ALA A 104 10.70 17.77 4.45
C ALA A 104 11.59 18.21 5.61
N GLU A 105 12.23 17.26 6.25
CA GLU A 105 13.27 17.49 7.22
C GLU A 105 14.57 16.91 6.68
N GLU A 106 15.57 17.75 6.54
CA GLU A 106 16.87 17.38 6.00
C GLU A 106 17.98 18.04 6.81
N ALA A 107 18.92 17.24 7.30
CA ALA A 107 20.05 17.70 8.13
C ALA A 107 19.60 18.54 9.36
N GLY A 108 18.40 18.29 9.91
CA GLY A 108 17.83 19.03 11.04
C GLY A 108 17.16 20.35 10.67
N GLU A 109 17.07 20.68 9.37
CA GLU A 109 16.32 21.84 8.88
C GLU A 109 14.95 21.41 8.36
N LEU A 110 13.91 22.06 8.87
CA LEU A 110 12.52 21.88 8.39
C LEU A 110 12.28 22.77 7.17
N ARG A 111 12.07 22.14 6.02
CA ARG A 111 11.63 22.81 4.79
C ARG A 111 10.13 22.65 4.64
N THR A 112 9.39 23.74 4.53
CA THR A 112 7.94 23.75 4.31
C THR A 112 7.60 24.21 2.89
N GLY A 113 6.35 23.97 2.47
CA GLY A 113 5.86 24.41 1.17
C GLY A 113 6.29 23.51 0.01
N VAL A 114 6.60 22.26 0.28
CA VAL A 114 6.76 21.24 -0.77
C VAL A 114 5.44 21.13 -1.54
N THR A 115 5.51 21.19 -2.86
CA THR A 115 4.32 21.13 -3.74
C THR A 115 4.18 19.76 -4.38
N HIS A 116 5.27 19.09 -4.65
CA HIS A 116 5.33 17.72 -5.18
C HIS A 116 6.73 17.14 -5.03
N LEU A 117 6.80 15.82 -5.19
CA LEU A 117 8.07 15.09 -5.31
C LEU A 117 8.21 14.51 -6.71
N GLU A 118 9.44 14.34 -7.15
CA GLU A 118 9.76 13.56 -8.33
C GLU A 118 10.73 12.44 -7.93
N TYR A 119 10.40 11.21 -8.32
CA TYR A 119 11.23 10.05 -8.05
C TYR A 119 11.83 9.52 -9.34
N GLU A 120 13.12 9.22 -9.29
CA GLU A 120 13.85 8.52 -10.33
C GLU A 120 14.40 7.22 -9.79
N ALA A 121 14.44 6.17 -10.61
CA ALA A 121 14.97 4.87 -10.24
C ALA A 121 15.95 4.39 -11.31
N TYR A 122 16.97 3.66 -10.89
CA TYR A 122 17.83 2.93 -11.81
C TYR A 122 17.23 1.56 -12.07
N ASP A 123 16.46 1.46 -13.15
CA ASP A 123 15.56 0.34 -13.45
C ASP A 123 16.23 -1.03 -13.41
N GLU A 124 17.49 -1.13 -13.90
CA GLU A 124 18.23 -2.39 -13.98
C GLU A 124 18.62 -2.93 -12.61
N GLU A 125 18.86 -2.07 -11.62
CA GLU A 125 19.35 -2.43 -10.29
C GLU A 125 18.25 -2.53 -9.23
N VAL A 126 17.13 -1.84 -9.41
CA VAL A 126 16.08 -1.74 -8.39
C VAL A 126 15.46 -3.11 -8.07
N VAL A 127 15.23 -3.93 -9.09
CA VAL A 127 14.59 -5.24 -8.93
C VAL A 127 15.49 -6.25 -8.24
N PRO A 128 16.78 -6.40 -8.63
CA PRO A 128 17.73 -7.19 -7.85
C PRO A 128 17.77 -6.77 -6.37
N ARG A 129 17.70 -5.47 -6.09
CA ARG A 129 17.67 -4.96 -4.71
C ARG A 129 16.38 -5.32 -3.97
N PHE A 130 15.21 -5.22 -4.61
CA PHE A 130 13.96 -5.66 -3.99
C PHE A 130 13.99 -7.15 -3.65
N ARG A 131 14.57 -7.97 -4.52
CA ARG A 131 14.75 -9.39 -4.26
C ARG A 131 15.67 -9.62 -3.06
N ALA A 132 16.84 -8.99 -3.02
CA ALA A 132 17.76 -9.09 -1.90
C ALA A 132 17.15 -8.66 -0.57
N ILE A 133 16.34 -7.58 -0.58
CA ILE A 133 15.60 -7.12 0.61
C ILE A 133 14.59 -8.18 1.07
N ALA A 134 13.82 -8.75 0.14
CA ALA A 134 12.83 -9.76 0.49
C ALA A 134 13.48 -11.06 1.00
N ASP A 135 14.61 -11.47 0.41
CA ASP A 135 15.37 -12.65 0.83
C ASP A 135 15.95 -12.44 2.23
N GLU A 136 16.55 -11.29 2.52
CA GLU A 136 17.05 -10.93 3.85
C GLU A 136 15.90 -10.85 4.88
N THR A 137 14.76 -10.28 4.48
CA THR A 137 13.57 -10.24 5.34
C THR A 137 13.12 -11.65 5.73
N ARG A 138 13.10 -12.58 4.78
CA ARG A 138 12.74 -13.99 5.03
C ARG A 138 13.79 -14.74 5.85
N ALA A 139 15.06 -14.39 5.70
CA ALA A 139 16.15 -14.96 6.49
C ALA A 139 16.05 -14.60 7.97
N ARG A 140 15.61 -13.34 8.26
CA ARG A 140 15.43 -12.86 9.64
C ARG A 140 14.16 -13.37 10.31
N TRP A 141 13.07 -13.46 9.56
CA TRP A 141 11.78 -13.93 10.09
C TRP A 141 11.27 -15.12 9.29
N ALA A 142 11.41 -16.29 9.87
CA ALA A 142 10.92 -17.52 9.26
C ALA A 142 9.38 -17.55 9.20
N GLY A 143 8.84 -18.19 8.19
CA GLY A 143 7.39 -18.41 8.07
C GLY A 143 6.59 -17.21 7.56
N LEU A 144 7.24 -16.16 7.05
CA LEU A 144 6.54 -15.07 6.39
C LEU A 144 5.76 -15.59 5.18
N GLY A 145 4.57 -15.05 4.98
CA GLY A 145 3.74 -15.31 3.82
C GLY A 145 4.23 -14.55 2.58
N ARG A 146 3.45 -13.56 2.14
CA ARG A 146 3.74 -12.75 0.95
C ARG A 146 4.46 -11.46 1.32
N ILE A 147 5.36 -11.02 0.44
CA ILE A 147 6.07 -9.74 0.56
C ILE A 147 5.87 -8.95 -0.73
N ALA A 148 5.34 -7.73 -0.63
CA ALA A 148 5.29 -6.80 -1.74
C ALA A 148 6.20 -5.59 -1.46
N LEU A 149 7.01 -5.23 -2.46
CA LEU A 149 7.85 -4.03 -2.50
C LEU A 149 7.53 -3.30 -3.79
N ILE A 150 6.80 -2.21 -3.71
CA ILE A 150 6.32 -1.48 -4.89
C ILE A 150 6.67 -0.01 -4.71
N HIS A 151 7.33 0.59 -5.69
CA HIS A 151 7.67 2.00 -5.67
C HIS A 151 7.12 2.71 -6.91
N ARG A 152 6.57 3.91 -6.70
CA ARG A 152 6.15 4.78 -7.78
C ARG A 152 7.26 5.76 -8.13
N VAL A 153 7.46 5.98 -9.43
CA VAL A 153 8.43 6.93 -9.98
C VAL A 153 7.71 8.04 -10.75
N GLY A 154 8.48 9.04 -11.19
CA GLY A 154 7.95 10.24 -11.81
C GLY A 154 7.40 11.23 -10.78
N ARG A 155 6.52 12.11 -11.24
CA ARG A 155 5.98 13.21 -10.43
C ARG A 155 4.78 12.76 -9.59
N LEU A 156 4.84 13.04 -8.28
CA LEU A 156 3.79 12.73 -7.31
C LEU A 156 3.32 14.00 -6.61
N ALA A 157 2.00 14.17 -6.53
CA ALA A 157 1.38 15.25 -5.78
C ALA A 157 1.30 14.95 -4.27
N LEU A 158 1.00 15.97 -3.47
CA LEU A 158 0.78 15.81 -2.03
C LEU A 158 -0.31 14.78 -1.76
N GLY A 159 -0.08 13.91 -0.77
CA GLY A 159 -1.00 12.86 -0.37
C GLY A 159 -0.94 11.59 -1.22
N GLU A 160 -0.27 11.60 -2.38
CA GLU A 160 -0.12 10.40 -3.19
C GLU A 160 0.88 9.42 -2.55
N SER A 161 0.60 8.12 -2.72
CA SER A 161 1.51 7.06 -2.25
C SER A 161 2.69 6.91 -3.19
N SER A 162 3.90 6.99 -2.64
CA SER A 162 5.16 6.78 -3.38
C SER A 162 5.69 5.36 -3.26
N VAL A 163 5.42 4.69 -2.14
CA VAL A 163 5.92 3.35 -1.86
C VAL A 163 4.90 2.54 -1.09
N LEU A 164 4.78 1.26 -1.42
CA LEU A 164 4.06 0.27 -0.63
C LEU A 164 5.02 -0.86 -0.23
N VAL A 165 5.02 -1.17 1.06
CA VAL A 165 5.62 -2.38 1.62
C VAL A 165 4.50 -3.15 2.31
N VAL A 166 4.26 -4.38 1.84
CA VAL A 166 3.22 -5.23 2.42
C VAL A 166 3.82 -6.57 2.79
N VAL A 167 3.60 -6.99 4.03
CA VAL A 167 4.10 -8.27 4.54
C VAL A 167 2.97 -9.01 5.23
N SER A 168 2.75 -10.26 4.85
CA SER A 168 1.88 -11.18 5.58
C SER A 168 2.68 -12.17 6.41
N ALA A 169 2.17 -12.52 7.60
CA ALA A 169 2.79 -13.46 8.51
C ALA A 169 1.72 -14.21 9.32
N PRO A 170 2.04 -15.39 9.90
CA PRO A 170 1.13 -16.12 10.80
C PRO A 170 0.67 -15.25 11.96
N HIS A 171 1.57 -14.45 12.54
CA HIS A 171 1.28 -13.61 13.70
C HIS A 171 1.76 -12.16 13.49
N ARG A 172 1.14 -11.24 14.23
CA ARG A 172 1.41 -9.79 14.14
C ARG A 172 2.83 -9.35 14.50
N PRO A 173 3.54 -9.93 15.52
CA PRO A 173 4.87 -9.45 15.87
C PRO A 173 5.83 -9.53 14.68
N GLU A 174 5.86 -10.68 14.00
CA GLU A 174 6.72 -10.92 12.84
C GLU A 174 6.31 -10.03 11.66
N ALA A 175 4.99 -9.85 11.44
CA ALA A 175 4.50 -8.99 10.37
C ALA A 175 4.96 -7.53 10.54
N PHE A 176 4.86 -6.97 11.76
CA PHE A 176 5.31 -5.61 12.03
C PHE A 176 6.84 -5.47 11.94
N ALA A 177 7.59 -6.39 12.55
CA ALA A 177 9.05 -6.35 12.53
C ALA A 177 9.59 -6.48 11.09
N ALA A 178 9.09 -7.44 10.32
CA ALA A 178 9.48 -7.66 8.95
C ALA A 178 9.10 -6.48 8.03
N ALA A 179 7.90 -5.93 8.16
CA ALA A 179 7.47 -4.79 7.37
C ALA A 179 8.31 -3.52 7.69
N ARG A 180 8.63 -3.29 8.97
CA ARG A 180 9.50 -2.20 9.39
C ARG A 180 10.90 -2.35 8.80
N PHE A 181 11.51 -3.52 8.93
CA PHE A 181 12.81 -3.80 8.34
C PHE A 181 12.79 -3.61 6.81
N ALA A 182 11.77 -4.15 6.14
CA ALA A 182 11.67 -4.09 4.68
C ALA A 182 11.60 -2.65 4.15
N ILE A 183 10.88 -1.73 4.82
CA ILE A 183 10.87 -0.33 4.41
C ILE A 183 12.18 0.38 4.75
N ASP A 184 12.79 0.09 5.88
CA ASP A 184 14.07 0.69 6.25
C ASP A 184 15.18 0.22 5.27
N ALA A 185 15.20 -1.07 4.92
CA ALA A 185 16.10 -1.64 3.92
C ALA A 185 15.84 -1.07 2.51
N LEU A 186 14.57 -0.90 2.12
CA LEU A 186 14.24 -0.30 0.83
C LEU A 186 14.79 1.14 0.72
N LYS A 187 14.64 1.94 1.76
CA LYS A 187 15.17 3.31 1.79
C LYS A 187 16.70 3.38 1.79
N ALA A 188 17.38 2.38 2.36
CA ALA A 188 18.84 2.33 2.45
C ALA A 188 19.50 1.66 1.24
N ALA A 189 18.81 0.67 0.61
CA ALA A 189 19.42 -0.23 -0.36
C ALA A 189 18.90 -0.04 -1.80
N ALA A 190 17.70 0.51 -2.00
CA ALA A 190 17.16 0.68 -3.33
C ALA A 190 17.72 1.92 -4.02
N PRO A 191 18.19 1.82 -5.29
CA PRO A 191 18.69 2.96 -6.05
C PRO A 191 17.51 3.79 -6.60
N ILE A 192 16.85 4.49 -5.70
CA ILE A 192 15.72 5.36 -5.96
C ILE A 192 15.98 6.72 -5.32
N TRP A 193 15.98 7.76 -6.12
CA TRP A 193 16.27 9.12 -5.68
C TRP A 193 15.00 9.95 -5.71
N LYS A 194 14.86 10.89 -4.76
CA LYS A 194 13.77 11.85 -4.71
C LYS A 194 14.30 13.27 -4.95
N ARG A 195 13.56 14.03 -5.74
CA ARG A 195 13.71 15.47 -5.88
C ARG A 195 12.48 16.14 -5.28
N GLU A 196 12.73 17.07 -4.38
CA GLU A 196 11.68 17.87 -3.75
C GLU A 196 11.53 19.18 -4.50
N GLU A 197 10.28 19.60 -4.76
CA GLU A 197 9.99 20.87 -5.41
C GLU A 197 9.08 21.74 -4.53
N TRP A 198 9.42 23.02 -4.43
CA TRP A 198 8.68 24.06 -3.72
C TRP A 198 8.67 25.36 -4.52
N ALA A 199 7.89 26.37 -4.08
CA ALA A 199 7.69 27.63 -4.83
C ALA A 199 8.99 28.42 -5.14
N GLY A 200 10.08 28.17 -4.43
CA GLY A 200 11.38 28.86 -4.59
C GLY A 200 12.47 28.02 -5.24
N GLY A 201 12.21 26.76 -5.62
CA GLY A 201 13.25 25.92 -6.24
C GLY A 201 13.01 24.43 -6.07
N SER A 202 14.05 23.66 -6.31
CA SER A 202 14.07 22.21 -6.13
C SER A 202 15.40 21.75 -5.57
N ALA A 203 15.43 20.63 -4.85
CA ALA A 203 16.64 19.96 -4.41
C ALA A 203 16.49 18.44 -4.48
N TRP A 204 17.59 17.77 -4.78
CA TRP A 204 17.67 16.33 -4.59
C TRP A 204 17.80 16.02 -3.10
N GLY A 205 17.03 15.05 -2.61
CA GLY A 205 17.15 14.57 -1.24
C GLY A 205 18.51 13.90 -1.02
N THR A 206 19.18 14.26 0.05
CA THR A 206 20.55 13.79 0.38
C THR A 206 20.60 12.35 0.87
N GLY A 207 19.45 11.69 1.04
CA GLY A 207 19.33 10.37 1.66
C GLY A 207 19.83 9.16 0.84
N ALA A 208 20.49 9.38 -0.31
CA ALA A 208 20.93 8.28 -1.18
C ALA A 208 22.34 8.47 -1.73
N THR A 209 23.31 8.73 -0.85
CA THR A 209 24.71 8.84 -1.28
C THR A 209 25.45 7.51 -1.33
N GLU A 210 25.00 6.50 -0.59
CA GLU A 210 25.61 5.17 -0.60
C GLU A 210 24.51 4.10 -0.49
N VAL A 211 24.48 3.18 -1.47
CA VAL A 211 23.57 2.04 -1.46
C VAL A 211 24.13 0.98 -0.50
N VAL A 212 23.40 0.74 0.58
CA VAL A 212 23.76 -0.22 1.63
C VAL A 212 23.30 -1.61 1.27
N GLU A 213 24.07 -2.66 1.57
CA GLU A 213 23.60 -4.02 1.43
C GLU A 213 22.48 -4.32 2.45
N PRO A 214 21.38 -4.99 2.06
CA PRO A 214 20.26 -5.25 2.96
C PRO A 214 20.65 -5.96 4.26
N SER A 215 21.64 -6.84 4.23
CA SER A 215 22.18 -7.53 5.42
C SER A 215 22.83 -6.58 6.44
N HIS A 216 23.26 -5.41 6.03
CA HIS A 216 23.88 -4.40 6.92
C HIS A 216 22.85 -3.42 7.51
N VAL A 217 21.60 -3.47 7.07
CA VAL A 217 20.53 -2.66 7.64
C VAL A 217 20.13 -3.24 9.00
N ARG A 218 20.25 -2.41 10.06
CA ARG A 218 19.84 -2.80 11.41
C ARG A 218 18.32 -2.77 11.53
N SER A 219 17.74 -3.79 12.13
CA SER A 219 16.34 -3.70 12.57
C SER A 219 16.26 -2.77 13.78
N SER A 220 15.15 -2.03 13.92
CA SER A 220 14.93 -1.15 15.07
C SER A 220 14.89 -1.92 16.40
N ASP A 221 14.64 -3.21 16.37
CA ASP A 221 14.66 -4.10 17.55
C ASP A 221 16.10 -4.41 18.02
N GLU A 222 17.10 -4.24 17.14
CA GLU A 222 18.53 -4.40 17.45
C GLU A 222 19.19 -3.10 17.92
N ALA A 223 18.53 -1.96 17.67
CA ALA A 223 18.99 -0.66 18.14
C ALA A 223 18.46 -0.38 19.55
N GLY A 224 18.82 -1.22 20.52
CA GLY A 224 18.37 -1.25 21.90
C GLY A 224 17.85 0.09 22.45
N VAL A 225 16.67 0.00 23.07
CA VAL A 225 16.08 1.03 23.94
C VAL A 225 17.05 1.41 25.05
#